data_ead92688644c71fd057effc581b7bd29
#
_entry.id   ead92688644c71fd057effc581b7bd29
#
_cell.length_a   1.000
_cell.length_b   1.000
_cell.length_c   1.000
_cell.angle_alpha   90.00
_cell.angle_beta   90.00
_cell.angle_gamma   90.00
#
_symmetry.space_group_name_H-M   'P 1'
#
loop_
_entity.id
_entity.type
_entity.pdbx_description
1 polymer ?
#
loop_
_entity_poly.entity_id
_entity_poly.type
_entity_poly.pdbx_seq_one_letter_code
_entity_poly.pdbx_strand_id
1 'polypeptide(L)'
;MRIDVVTIFPAWFDSLDLSLTGKARVSGLLDIEIHDLRGWAHDRHRTVDDTPYGGGAGMVMKPDPWGEALDHVRGEGRPTLVVPTPSGTPFTQATARELAAVEHLVFACGRYEGIDQRVIDDAATTYDVRELSLGDFVLNGGEVAAAAFIEAVVRLLPGFLGNPESLAEESHEDGLLEYPVYTKPATWRGHDVPPVLLSGDHAAIAAWRHAESVRRTVARRPDLAHPAASVGLGELDLEIRPATRADAGELFTLTRACWLQELWANPGALIPALEESFEDAVRGLEEWTTFVAVAGGRIVGSTRGRLAGDGTVWDVGRVMTAPDLQGRGLGRYLLRLIEDAAPPLATSYELWTGAHSVDNIRMYKKAGYRLRGPAPGPPGAVVMTKQR
;
A
#
# COMPACT_ATOMS: atom_id res chain seq x y z
N MET A 1 -3.19 25.15 -15.21
CA MET A 1 -3.91 24.68 -14.00
C MET A 1 -3.96 25.81 -13.00
N ARG A 2 -5.12 26.10 -12.44
CA ARG A 2 -5.29 27.05 -11.32
C ARG A 2 -5.34 26.28 -10.00
N ILE A 3 -4.66 26.80 -8.97
CA ILE A 3 -4.63 26.25 -7.61
C ILE A 3 -4.82 27.40 -6.62
N ASP A 4 -5.88 27.34 -5.82
CA ASP A 4 -6.10 28.22 -4.69
C ASP A 4 -5.87 27.46 -3.38
N VAL A 5 -5.13 28.03 -2.45
CA VAL A 5 -4.89 27.43 -1.13
C VAL A 5 -5.40 28.37 -0.04
N VAL A 6 -6.35 27.92 0.75
CA VAL A 6 -6.89 28.68 1.90
C VAL A 6 -6.27 28.12 3.18
N THR A 7 -5.57 28.98 3.93
CA THR A 7 -4.81 28.61 5.14
C THR A 7 -4.73 29.78 6.12
N ILE A 8 -4.41 29.52 7.39
CA ILE A 8 -4.04 30.58 8.35
C ILE A 8 -2.52 30.83 8.43
N PHE A 9 -1.73 30.11 7.62
CA PHE A 9 -0.27 30.20 7.55
C PHE A 9 0.26 30.27 6.11
N PRO A 10 0.03 31.35 5.37
CA PRO A 10 0.41 31.48 3.96
C PRO A 10 1.90 31.17 3.68
N ALA A 11 2.79 31.56 4.59
CA ALA A 11 4.25 31.36 4.43
C ALA A 11 4.67 29.88 4.34
N TRP A 12 3.81 28.92 4.69
CA TRP A 12 4.10 27.49 4.46
C TRP A 12 4.30 27.16 2.99
N PHE A 13 3.72 27.94 2.10
CA PHE A 13 3.70 27.69 0.67
C PHE A 13 4.77 28.48 -0.11
N ASP A 14 5.65 29.24 0.56
CA ASP A 14 6.75 29.96 -0.08
C ASP A 14 7.70 29.02 -0.85
N SER A 15 7.78 27.75 -0.46
CA SER A 15 8.55 26.73 -1.16
C SER A 15 8.03 26.42 -2.57
N LEU A 16 6.76 26.69 -2.88
CA LEU A 16 6.18 26.52 -4.21
C LEU A 16 6.73 27.54 -5.24
N ASP A 17 7.44 28.58 -4.78
CA ASP A 17 8.17 29.51 -5.65
C ASP A 17 9.55 29.01 -6.06
N LEU A 18 9.97 27.86 -5.54
CA LEU A 18 11.28 27.30 -5.80
C LEU A 18 11.25 26.23 -6.92
N SER A 19 12.46 25.93 -7.45
CA SER A 19 12.70 24.81 -8.36
C SER A 19 11.77 24.79 -9.59
N LEU A 20 11.23 23.64 -9.95
CA LEU A 20 10.37 23.42 -11.12
C LEU A 20 8.99 24.05 -10.94
N THR A 21 8.42 24.01 -9.75
CA THR A 21 7.11 24.61 -9.44
C THR A 21 7.16 26.12 -9.65
N GLY A 22 8.20 26.79 -9.12
CA GLY A 22 8.39 28.22 -9.36
C GLY A 22 8.59 28.56 -10.84
N LYS A 23 9.33 27.75 -11.59
CA LYS A 23 9.47 27.93 -13.05
C LYS A 23 8.15 27.76 -13.79
N ALA A 24 7.33 26.79 -13.40
CA ALA A 24 6.01 26.53 -13.98
C ALA A 24 5.03 27.71 -13.71
N ARG A 25 5.12 28.33 -12.54
CA ARG A 25 4.39 29.57 -12.24
C ARG A 25 4.83 30.73 -13.14
N VAL A 26 6.12 30.96 -13.25
CA VAL A 26 6.65 32.04 -14.12
C VAL A 26 6.30 31.84 -15.59
N SER A 27 6.24 30.59 -16.07
CA SER A 27 5.86 30.28 -17.46
C SER A 27 4.35 30.32 -17.71
N GLY A 28 3.52 30.48 -16.68
CA GLY A 28 2.05 30.47 -16.77
C GLY A 28 1.44 29.08 -16.91
N LEU A 29 2.21 28.00 -16.72
CA LEU A 29 1.70 26.63 -16.66
C LEU A 29 0.86 26.41 -15.38
N LEU A 30 1.27 27.06 -14.29
CA LEU A 30 0.60 27.05 -12.99
C LEU A 30 0.24 28.48 -12.59
N ASP A 31 -0.99 28.64 -12.13
CA ASP A 31 -1.51 29.82 -11.46
C ASP A 31 -1.85 29.41 -10.01
N ILE A 32 -1.00 29.80 -9.05
CA ILE A 32 -1.15 29.41 -7.64
C ILE A 32 -1.36 30.68 -6.81
N GLU A 33 -2.53 30.77 -6.15
CA GLU A 33 -2.85 31.84 -5.20
C GLU A 33 -2.98 31.27 -3.77
N ILE A 34 -2.35 31.94 -2.81
CA ILE A 34 -2.38 31.56 -1.40
C ILE A 34 -3.20 32.61 -0.64
N HIS A 35 -4.24 32.18 0.03
CA HIS A 35 -5.20 33.03 0.72
C HIS A 35 -5.09 32.86 2.23
N ASP A 36 -4.92 33.98 2.95
CA ASP A 36 -5.01 33.97 4.41
C ASP A 36 -6.49 33.98 4.85
N LEU A 37 -6.96 32.87 5.40
CA LEU A 37 -8.32 32.70 5.91
C LEU A 37 -8.74 33.82 6.88
N ARG A 38 -7.80 34.39 7.61
CA ARG A 38 -8.06 35.52 8.53
C ARG A 38 -8.57 36.78 7.82
N GLY A 39 -8.44 36.87 6.51
CA GLY A 39 -9.01 37.93 5.70
C GLY A 39 -10.53 37.97 5.73
N TRP A 40 -11.19 36.83 6.00
CA TRP A 40 -12.64 36.70 6.10
C TRP A 40 -13.16 36.63 7.55
N ALA A 41 -12.31 36.86 8.53
CA ALA A 41 -12.73 37.01 9.92
C ALA A 41 -12.96 38.47 10.25
N HIS A 42 -14.22 38.86 10.54
CA HIS A 42 -14.66 40.24 10.68
C HIS A 42 -14.55 40.80 12.11
N ASP A 43 -14.22 39.96 13.08
CA ASP A 43 -13.99 40.40 14.46
C ASP A 43 -12.64 41.10 14.63
N ARG A 44 -12.51 41.90 15.71
CA ARG A 44 -11.28 42.66 16.00
C ARG A 44 -10.04 41.81 16.06
N HIS A 45 -10.15 40.55 16.50
CA HIS A 45 -9.05 39.61 16.70
C HIS A 45 -8.83 38.70 15.51
N ARG A 46 -9.64 38.80 14.46
CA ARG A 46 -9.63 37.90 13.27
C ARG A 46 -9.67 36.44 13.67
N THR A 47 -10.61 36.08 14.55
CA THR A 47 -10.76 34.76 15.16
C THR A 47 -11.38 33.80 14.16
N VAL A 48 -10.69 32.69 13.84
CA VAL A 48 -11.08 31.69 12.87
C VAL A 48 -11.47 30.34 13.50
N ASP A 49 -11.46 30.25 14.82
CA ASP A 49 -11.74 29.04 15.59
C ASP A 49 -12.59 29.33 16.82
N ASP A 50 -13.24 28.30 17.38
CA ASP A 50 -14.04 28.38 18.60
C ASP A 50 -14.11 26.97 19.25
N THR A 51 -14.66 26.90 20.46
CA THR A 51 -14.85 25.66 21.20
C THR A 51 -15.84 24.72 20.53
N PRO A 52 -15.58 23.38 20.51
CA PRO A 52 -16.49 22.44 19.85
C PRO A 52 -17.83 22.31 20.57
N TYR A 53 -18.91 22.19 19.83
CA TYR A 53 -20.19 21.74 20.38
C TYR A 53 -20.06 20.32 20.93
N GLY A 54 -20.71 20.07 22.06
CA GLY A 54 -20.62 18.79 22.75
C GLY A 54 -19.45 18.71 23.76
N GLY A 55 -18.61 19.75 23.80
CA GLY A 55 -17.43 19.81 24.68
C GLY A 55 -16.26 18.98 24.12
N GLY A 56 -15.18 18.90 24.86
CA GLY A 56 -13.94 18.21 24.47
C GLY A 56 -12.74 19.16 24.51
N ALA A 57 -11.56 18.57 24.28
CA ALA A 57 -10.32 19.33 24.15
C ALA A 57 -10.18 19.92 22.74
N GLY A 58 -9.45 21.02 22.62
CA GLY A 58 -9.13 21.63 21.34
C GLY A 58 -10.13 22.67 20.89
N MET A 59 -9.99 23.10 19.65
CA MET A 59 -10.77 24.13 18.98
C MET A 59 -11.20 23.61 17.59
N VAL A 60 -12.28 24.15 17.05
CA VAL A 60 -12.76 23.83 15.69
C VAL A 60 -12.77 25.11 14.87
N MET A 61 -12.36 25.05 13.62
CA MET A 61 -12.37 26.20 12.73
C MET A 61 -13.81 26.56 12.34
N LYS A 62 -14.12 27.86 12.47
CA LYS A 62 -15.47 28.42 12.34
C LYS A 62 -15.99 28.37 10.92
N PRO A 63 -17.30 28.11 10.73
CA PRO A 63 -17.88 28.03 9.39
C PRO A 63 -17.91 29.37 8.62
N ASP A 64 -18.15 30.49 9.29
CA ASP A 64 -18.33 31.77 8.60
C ASP A 64 -17.09 32.19 7.77
N PRO A 65 -15.85 32.25 8.34
CA PRO A 65 -14.67 32.58 7.54
C PRO A 65 -14.42 31.60 6.39
N TRP A 66 -14.65 30.30 6.62
CA TRP A 66 -14.47 29.29 5.59
C TRP A 66 -15.48 29.39 4.46
N GLY A 67 -16.78 29.61 4.77
CA GLY A 67 -17.83 29.79 3.77
C GLY A 67 -17.53 30.96 2.85
N GLU A 68 -17.21 32.12 3.43
CA GLU A 68 -16.88 33.32 2.64
C GLU A 68 -15.59 33.14 1.80
N ALA A 69 -14.58 32.49 2.36
CA ALA A 69 -13.33 32.19 1.63
C ALA A 69 -13.58 31.27 0.44
N LEU A 70 -14.33 30.17 0.64
CA LEU A 70 -14.67 29.24 -0.42
C LEU A 70 -15.55 29.88 -1.50
N ASP A 71 -16.53 30.70 -1.13
CA ASP A 71 -17.31 31.45 -2.10
C ASP A 71 -16.45 32.38 -2.96
N HIS A 72 -15.45 33.03 -2.35
CA HIS A 72 -14.53 33.92 -3.05
C HIS A 72 -13.62 33.17 -4.04
N VAL A 73 -13.00 32.08 -3.62
CA VAL A 73 -11.98 31.35 -4.43
C VAL A 73 -12.61 30.42 -5.48
N ARG A 74 -13.89 30.10 -5.35
CA ARG A 74 -14.60 29.18 -6.26
C ARG A 74 -14.51 29.59 -7.73
N GLY A 75 -14.61 30.88 -8.01
CA GLY A 75 -14.72 31.40 -9.37
C GLY A 75 -15.97 30.90 -10.10
N GLU A 76 -15.84 30.69 -11.41
CA GLU A 76 -16.89 30.12 -12.24
C GLU A 76 -16.72 28.56 -12.33
N GLY A 77 -17.85 27.88 -12.41
CA GLY A 77 -17.86 26.41 -12.56
C GLY A 77 -17.92 25.63 -11.24
N ARG A 78 -17.48 24.39 -11.26
CA ARG A 78 -17.46 23.47 -10.11
C ARG A 78 -16.03 22.94 -9.90
N PRO A 79 -15.17 23.67 -9.20
CA PRO A 79 -13.80 23.25 -8.94
C PRO A 79 -13.75 22.06 -7.99
N THR A 80 -12.59 21.40 -7.90
CA THR A 80 -12.36 20.34 -6.92
C THR A 80 -11.80 20.95 -5.64
N LEU A 81 -12.50 20.75 -4.54
CA LEU A 81 -12.05 21.13 -3.19
C LEU A 81 -11.36 19.92 -2.53
N VAL A 82 -10.07 20.03 -2.29
CA VAL A 82 -9.29 19.05 -1.55
C VAL A 82 -9.17 19.48 -0.09
N VAL A 83 -9.65 18.64 0.82
CA VAL A 83 -9.57 18.83 2.26
C VAL A 83 -8.59 17.81 2.82
N PRO A 84 -7.34 18.20 3.16
CA PRO A 84 -6.41 17.31 3.82
C PRO A 84 -6.89 16.97 5.24
N THR A 85 -7.17 15.70 5.48
CA THR A 85 -7.64 15.20 6.79
C THR A 85 -7.16 13.77 7.04
N PRO A 86 -6.81 13.39 8.29
CA PRO A 86 -6.42 12.01 8.60
C PRO A 86 -7.56 11.00 8.44
N SER A 87 -8.83 11.46 8.43
CA SER A 87 -10.01 10.62 8.21
C SER A 87 -10.39 10.45 6.74
N GLY A 88 -9.67 11.11 5.82
CA GLY A 88 -9.92 11.06 4.38
C GLY A 88 -9.47 9.75 3.73
N THR A 89 -9.84 9.58 2.46
CA THR A 89 -9.33 8.46 1.66
C THR A 89 -7.83 8.63 1.40
N PRO A 90 -7.03 7.53 1.38
CA PRO A 90 -5.60 7.63 1.13
C PRO A 90 -5.29 8.24 -0.23
N PHE A 91 -4.40 9.25 -0.25
CA PHE A 91 -3.88 9.83 -1.47
C PHE A 91 -2.87 8.87 -2.13
N THR A 92 -3.06 8.61 -3.42
CA THR A 92 -2.21 7.70 -4.21
C THR A 92 -1.76 8.37 -5.50
N GLN A 93 -0.83 7.72 -6.23
CA GLN A 93 -0.43 8.18 -7.56
C GLN A 93 -1.62 8.22 -8.55
N ALA A 94 -2.59 7.31 -8.42
CA ALA A 94 -3.82 7.35 -9.21
C ALA A 94 -4.64 8.60 -8.90
N THR A 95 -4.81 8.94 -7.61
CA THR A 95 -5.46 10.18 -7.18
C THR A 95 -4.74 11.42 -7.70
N ALA A 96 -3.39 11.42 -7.67
CA ALA A 96 -2.61 12.52 -8.24
C ALA A 96 -2.89 12.72 -9.74
N ARG A 97 -3.02 11.63 -10.54
CA ARG A 97 -3.38 11.71 -11.96
C ARG A 97 -4.79 12.23 -12.19
N GLU A 98 -5.76 11.79 -11.38
CA GLU A 98 -7.13 12.32 -11.45
C GLU A 98 -7.13 13.83 -11.22
N LEU A 99 -6.45 14.29 -10.16
CA LEU A 99 -6.35 15.72 -9.84
C LEU A 99 -5.52 16.50 -10.87
N ALA A 100 -4.54 15.91 -11.53
CA ALA A 100 -3.78 16.56 -12.61
C ALA A 100 -4.62 16.85 -13.86
N ALA A 101 -5.77 16.18 -14.04
CA ALA A 101 -6.71 16.42 -15.12
C ALA A 101 -7.72 17.52 -14.81
N VAL A 102 -7.72 18.04 -13.58
CA VAL A 102 -8.65 19.10 -13.15
C VAL A 102 -8.08 20.49 -13.49
N GLU A 103 -8.92 21.38 -13.98
CA GLU A 103 -8.47 22.73 -14.36
C GLU A 103 -8.26 23.64 -13.14
N HIS A 104 -9.07 23.46 -12.10
CA HIS A 104 -9.06 24.29 -10.90
C HIS A 104 -9.17 23.46 -9.62
N LEU A 105 -8.10 23.47 -8.81
CA LEU A 105 -8.02 22.84 -7.49
C LEU A 105 -8.08 23.90 -6.40
N VAL A 106 -8.84 23.64 -5.34
CA VAL A 106 -8.89 24.47 -4.13
C VAL A 106 -8.47 23.59 -2.95
N PHE A 107 -7.51 24.03 -2.14
CA PHE A 107 -7.07 23.32 -0.95
C PHE A 107 -7.55 24.04 0.31
N ALA A 108 -8.31 23.36 1.17
CA ALA A 108 -8.75 23.86 2.47
C ALA A 108 -7.86 23.28 3.57
N CYS A 109 -6.88 24.06 4.04
CA CYS A 109 -5.92 23.61 5.05
C CYS A 109 -6.48 23.81 6.46
N GLY A 110 -7.13 22.77 7.01
CA GLY A 110 -7.65 22.77 8.37
C GLY A 110 -6.51 22.77 9.42
N ARG A 111 -6.83 23.33 10.59
CA ARG A 111 -5.99 23.32 11.79
C ARG A 111 -6.82 22.92 13.00
N TYR A 112 -6.18 22.77 14.15
CA TYR A 112 -6.80 22.32 15.40
C TYR A 112 -7.49 20.96 15.23
N GLU A 113 -8.76 20.82 15.68
CA GLU A 113 -9.55 19.57 15.53
C GLU A 113 -10.23 19.45 14.15
N GLY A 114 -9.97 20.40 13.25
CA GLY A 114 -10.49 20.42 11.89
C GLY A 114 -11.40 21.60 11.57
N ILE A 115 -12.03 21.52 10.40
CA ILE A 115 -12.99 22.50 9.89
C ILE A 115 -14.40 22.04 10.30
N ASP A 116 -15.27 22.98 10.67
CA ASP A 116 -16.68 22.68 10.97
C ASP A 116 -17.31 21.89 9.81
N GLN A 117 -17.95 20.76 10.11
CA GLN A 117 -18.49 19.84 9.10
C GLN A 117 -19.50 20.53 8.17
N ARG A 118 -20.23 21.51 8.64
CA ARG A 118 -21.20 22.26 7.82
C ARG A 118 -20.56 22.99 6.65
N VAL A 119 -19.27 23.35 6.74
CA VAL A 119 -18.52 23.93 5.61
C VAL A 119 -18.33 22.88 4.50
N ILE A 120 -18.00 21.66 4.87
CA ILE A 120 -17.80 20.56 3.92
C ILE A 120 -19.12 20.18 3.25
N ASP A 121 -20.19 20.09 4.04
CA ASP A 121 -21.54 19.76 3.56
C ASP A 121 -22.07 20.82 2.59
N ASP A 122 -21.89 22.11 2.91
CA ASP A 122 -22.28 23.22 2.06
C ASP A 122 -21.43 23.27 0.78
N ALA A 123 -20.11 23.15 0.90
CA ALA A 123 -19.18 23.12 -0.23
C ALA A 123 -19.52 22.00 -1.22
N ALA A 124 -20.01 20.84 -0.77
CA ALA A 124 -20.40 19.73 -1.64
C ALA A 124 -21.53 20.09 -2.64
N THR A 125 -22.26 21.17 -2.40
CA THR A 125 -23.29 21.68 -3.33
C THR A 125 -22.68 22.35 -4.56
N THR A 126 -21.49 22.95 -4.44
CA THR A 126 -20.86 23.81 -5.45
C THR A 126 -19.48 23.36 -5.89
N TYR A 127 -18.85 22.46 -5.15
CA TYR A 127 -17.55 21.84 -5.40
C TYR A 127 -17.67 20.33 -5.63
N ASP A 128 -16.66 19.72 -6.28
CA ASP A 128 -16.35 18.30 -6.12
C ASP A 128 -15.42 18.15 -4.90
N VAL A 129 -15.97 17.72 -3.76
CA VAL A 129 -15.23 17.66 -2.50
C VAL A 129 -14.47 16.33 -2.39
N ARG A 130 -13.20 16.42 -2.06
CA ARG A 130 -12.28 15.31 -1.84
C ARG A 130 -11.60 15.44 -0.49
N GLU A 131 -12.01 14.62 0.48
CA GLU A 131 -11.31 14.50 1.76
C GLU A 131 -10.20 13.46 1.59
N LEU A 132 -8.94 13.90 1.71
CA LEU A 132 -7.76 13.07 1.38
C LEU A 132 -6.79 12.99 2.56
N SER A 133 -6.30 11.77 2.84
CA SER A 133 -5.28 11.49 3.84
C SER A 133 -3.91 11.30 3.19
N LEU A 134 -2.87 11.92 3.78
CA LEU A 134 -1.47 11.71 3.38
C LEU A 134 -0.94 10.34 3.86
N GLY A 135 -1.57 9.73 4.87
CA GLY A 135 -1.16 8.47 5.47
C GLY A 135 -1.75 8.26 6.85
N ASP A 136 -1.48 7.11 7.45
CA ASP A 136 -2.00 6.69 8.75
C ASP A 136 -1.26 7.36 9.92
N PHE A 137 -1.23 8.68 9.93
CA PHE A 137 -0.65 9.51 10.98
C PHE A 137 -1.34 10.88 11.01
N VAL A 138 -1.24 11.58 12.13
CA VAL A 138 -1.85 12.89 12.33
C VAL A 138 -0.81 14.00 12.23
N LEU A 139 -1.11 15.05 11.47
CA LEU A 139 -0.31 16.28 11.35
C LEU A 139 -0.97 17.41 12.16
N ASN A 140 -0.20 18.45 12.48
CA ASN A 140 -0.73 19.63 13.20
C ASN A 140 -1.67 20.49 12.34
N GLY A 141 -1.76 20.23 11.04
CA GLY A 141 -2.63 20.96 10.10
C GLY A 141 -2.47 20.46 8.68
N GLY A 142 -3.31 20.94 7.77
CA GLY A 142 -3.39 20.47 6.40
C GLY A 142 -2.29 20.97 5.45
N GLU A 143 -1.50 21.98 5.83
CA GLU A 143 -0.56 22.64 4.91
C GLU A 143 0.51 21.72 4.36
N VAL A 144 1.10 20.85 5.20
CA VAL A 144 2.13 19.88 4.76
C VAL A 144 1.53 18.89 3.76
N ALA A 145 0.34 18.37 4.06
CA ALA A 145 -0.35 17.45 3.16
C ALA A 145 -0.75 18.14 1.85
N ALA A 146 -1.29 19.37 1.90
CA ALA A 146 -1.62 20.15 0.72
C ALA A 146 -0.37 20.40 -0.16
N ALA A 147 0.75 20.80 0.43
CA ALA A 147 2.00 20.98 -0.30
C ALA A 147 2.47 19.68 -0.97
N ALA A 148 2.40 18.54 -0.27
CA ALA A 148 2.76 17.24 -0.82
C ALA A 148 1.80 16.82 -1.98
N PHE A 149 0.50 17.07 -1.84
CA PHE A 149 -0.46 16.78 -2.90
C PHE A 149 -0.22 17.67 -4.12
N ILE A 150 0.01 18.97 -3.93
CA ILE A 150 0.35 19.90 -5.01
C ILE A 150 1.60 19.41 -5.75
N GLU A 151 2.70 19.12 -5.06
CA GLU A 151 3.94 18.61 -5.66
C GLU A 151 3.70 17.32 -6.47
N ALA A 152 2.92 16.39 -5.95
CA ALA A 152 2.61 15.13 -6.63
C ALA A 152 1.74 15.33 -7.89
N VAL A 153 0.82 16.31 -7.86
CA VAL A 153 -0.11 16.61 -8.95
C VAL A 153 0.60 17.40 -10.07
N VAL A 154 1.27 18.50 -9.72
CA VAL A 154 1.80 19.44 -10.74
C VAL A 154 2.90 18.85 -11.58
N ARG A 155 3.68 17.91 -11.04
CA ARG A 155 4.72 17.21 -11.80
C ARG A 155 4.19 16.32 -12.92
N LEU A 156 2.89 15.95 -12.88
CA LEU A 156 2.22 15.16 -13.90
C LEU A 156 1.67 16.02 -15.06
N LEU A 157 1.72 17.34 -14.94
CA LEU A 157 1.22 18.24 -15.99
C LEU A 157 2.12 18.19 -17.22
N PRO A 158 1.54 18.13 -18.44
CA PRO A 158 2.30 18.23 -19.66
C PRO A 158 3.17 19.51 -19.69
N GLY A 159 4.48 19.35 -19.92
CA GLY A 159 5.42 20.46 -19.97
C GLY A 159 6.01 20.89 -18.62
N PHE A 160 5.65 20.26 -17.52
CA PHE A 160 6.24 20.52 -16.20
C PHE A 160 7.65 19.92 -16.09
N LEU A 161 7.83 18.67 -16.51
CA LEU A 161 9.14 18.01 -16.57
C LEU A 161 9.76 18.17 -17.97
N GLY A 162 11.07 18.38 -17.99
CA GLY A 162 11.83 18.51 -19.25
C GLY A 162 11.93 17.20 -20.04
N ASN A 163 11.84 16.04 -19.39
CA ASN A 163 11.80 14.72 -20.02
C ASN A 163 10.59 13.94 -19.50
N PRO A 164 9.52 13.79 -20.29
CA PRO A 164 8.33 13.02 -19.91
C PRO A 164 8.61 11.52 -19.67
N GLU A 165 9.67 10.95 -20.29
CA GLU A 165 10.04 9.55 -20.10
C GLU A 165 10.47 9.25 -18.66
N SER A 166 10.91 10.28 -17.91
CA SER A 166 11.26 10.13 -16.50
C SER A 166 10.09 9.64 -15.64
N LEU A 167 8.85 9.96 -16.02
CA LEU A 167 7.65 9.53 -15.30
C LEU A 167 7.39 8.03 -15.47
N ALA A 168 7.72 7.46 -16.63
CA ALA A 168 7.39 6.07 -16.96
C ALA A 168 8.20 5.03 -16.15
N GLU A 169 9.36 5.42 -15.62
CA GLU A 169 10.24 4.53 -14.83
C GLU A 169 10.12 4.75 -13.31
N GLU A 170 9.18 5.59 -12.86
CA GLU A 170 9.03 5.92 -11.44
C GLU A 170 8.18 4.91 -10.66
N SER A 171 8.36 4.91 -9.34
CA SER A 171 7.54 4.08 -8.43
C SER A 171 6.05 4.38 -8.61
N HIS A 172 5.24 3.32 -8.57
CA HIS A 172 3.77 3.35 -8.68
C HIS A 172 3.18 3.64 -10.08
N GLU A 173 4.02 3.74 -11.14
CA GLU A 173 3.52 3.92 -12.50
C GLU A 173 2.95 2.62 -13.10
N ASP A 174 3.67 1.52 -12.92
CA ASP A 174 3.30 0.17 -13.37
C ASP A 174 2.94 -0.79 -12.22
N GLY A 175 2.69 -0.22 -11.01
CA GLY A 175 2.41 -1.00 -9.81
C GLY A 175 3.66 -1.50 -9.09
N LEU A 176 4.86 -1.20 -9.59
CA LEU A 176 6.13 -1.57 -8.97
C LEU A 176 6.80 -0.38 -8.29
N LEU A 177 7.72 -0.67 -7.38
CA LEU A 177 8.69 0.31 -6.88
C LEU A 177 9.87 0.38 -7.86
N GLU A 178 10.45 1.55 -8.04
CA GLU A 178 11.60 1.74 -8.92
C GLU A 178 12.84 0.94 -8.46
N TYR A 179 13.68 0.59 -9.43
CA TYR A 179 14.98 -0.06 -9.22
C TYR A 179 16.01 0.89 -8.57
N PRO A 180 17.12 0.36 -7.98
CA PRO A 180 18.18 1.20 -7.44
C PRO A 180 18.93 1.94 -8.55
N VAL A 181 19.12 3.26 -8.35
CA VAL A 181 19.85 4.11 -9.27
C VAL A 181 21.29 4.32 -8.80
N TYR A 182 22.22 4.44 -9.74
CA TYR A 182 23.65 4.63 -9.50
C TYR A 182 24.19 5.76 -10.36
N THR A 183 25.18 6.48 -9.84
CA THR A 183 25.93 7.51 -10.57
C THR A 183 27.43 7.39 -10.30
N LYS A 184 28.24 8.23 -10.90
CA LYS A 184 29.71 8.29 -10.71
C LYS A 184 30.08 8.66 -9.27
N PRO A 185 31.20 8.11 -8.76
CA PRO A 185 32.15 7.18 -9.39
C PRO A 185 31.65 5.72 -9.42
N ALA A 186 32.24 4.85 -10.26
CA ALA A 186 31.86 3.42 -10.38
C ALA A 186 32.09 2.62 -9.09
N THR A 187 33.07 3.03 -8.27
CA THR A 187 33.33 2.47 -6.94
C THR A 187 33.29 3.58 -5.89
N TRP A 188 32.51 3.41 -4.84
CA TRP A 188 32.46 4.35 -3.72
C TRP A 188 32.52 3.59 -2.39
N ARG A 189 33.53 3.84 -1.57
CA ARG A 189 33.78 3.22 -0.25
C ARG A 189 33.74 1.68 -0.29
N GLY A 190 34.26 1.07 -1.36
CA GLY A 190 34.28 -0.38 -1.54
C GLY A 190 32.97 -0.97 -2.08
N HIS A 191 31.98 -0.16 -2.40
CA HIS A 191 30.74 -0.58 -3.07
C HIS A 191 30.81 -0.25 -4.55
N ASP A 192 30.66 -1.26 -5.39
CA ASP A 192 30.71 -1.14 -6.85
C ASP A 192 29.32 -0.96 -7.45
N VAL A 193 29.24 -0.22 -8.55
CA VAL A 193 28.07 -0.23 -9.43
C VAL A 193 27.93 -1.61 -10.04
N PRO A 194 26.72 -2.22 -10.08
CA PRO A 194 26.50 -3.51 -10.72
C PRO A 194 27.07 -3.56 -12.13
N PRO A 195 27.93 -4.56 -12.47
CA PRO A 195 28.63 -4.61 -13.76
C PRO A 195 27.72 -4.53 -14.98
N VAL A 196 26.51 -5.07 -14.89
CA VAL A 196 25.50 -5.03 -15.96
C VAL A 196 25.16 -3.58 -16.37
N LEU A 197 25.17 -2.63 -15.44
CA LEU A 197 24.89 -1.21 -15.71
C LEU A 197 26.04 -0.52 -16.45
N LEU A 198 27.23 -1.09 -16.47
CA LEU A 198 28.40 -0.61 -17.15
C LEU A 198 28.64 -1.32 -18.49
N SER A 199 27.84 -2.32 -18.85
CA SER A 199 28.05 -3.19 -20.01
C SER A 199 27.72 -2.51 -21.36
N GLY A 200 26.84 -1.51 -21.36
CA GLY A 200 26.27 -0.96 -22.60
C GLY A 200 25.20 -1.86 -23.27
N ASP A 201 24.91 -3.04 -22.71
CA ASP A 201 23.84 -3.92 -23.18
C ASP A 201 22.49 -3.45 -22.63
N HIS A 202 21.76 -2.68 -23.45
CA HIS A 202 20.48 -2.11 -23.05
C HIS A 202 19.42 -3.15 -22.68
N ALA A 203 19.43 -4.33 -23.32
CA ALA A 203 18.48 -5.39 -23.02
C ALA A 203 18.77 -6.02 -21.65
N ALA A 204 20.04 -6.31 -21.37
CA ALA A 204 20.47 -6.82 -20.07
C ALA A 204 20.24 -5.80 -18.95
N ILE A 205 20.48 -4.50 -19.20
CA ILE A 205 20.22 -3.41 -18.26
C ILE A 205 18.71 -3.32 -17.95
N ALA A 206 17.83 -3.35 -18.97
CA ALA A 206 16.39 -3.31 -18.77
C ALA A 206 15.88 -4.52 -17.97
N ALA A 207 16.36 -5.73 -18.28
CA ALA A 207 16.01 -6.94 -17.55
C ALA A 207 16.45 -6.86 -16.07
N TRP A 208 17.66 -6.37 -15.82
CA TRP A 208 18.17 -6.17 -14.46
C TRP A 208 17.34 -5.14 -13.67
N ARG A 209 17.02 -3.99 -14.29
CA ARG A 209 16.18 -2.95 -13.68
C ARG A 209 14.82 -3.51 -13.28
N HIS A 210 14.15 -4.21 -14.20
CA HIS A 210 12.85 -4.83 -13.91
C HIS A 210 12.95 -5.86 -12.77
N ALA A 211 13.97 -6.74 -12.77
CA ALA A 211 14.16 -7.71 -11.70
C ALA A 211 14.38 -7.03 -10.33
N GLU A 212 15.13 -5.93 -10.28
CA GLU A 212 15.34 -5.16 -9.05
C GLU A 212 14.06 -4.43 -8.58
N SER A 213 13.23 -3.91 -9.51
CA SER A 213 11.93 -3.34 -9.18
C SER A 213 11.02 -4.38 -8.55
N VAL A 214 10.88 -5.55 -9.16
CA VAL A 214 10.11 -6.67 -8.59
C VAL A 214 10.63 -7.07 -7.22
N ARG A 215 11.96 -7.26 -7.07
CA ARG A 215 12.58 -7.65 -5.80
C ARG A 215 12.30 -6.62 -4.68
N ARG A 216 12.41 -5.32 -5.00
CA ARG A 216 12.12 -4.24 -4.04
C ARG A 216 10.65 -4.18 -3.67
N THR A 217 9.78 -4.34 -4.65
CA THR A 217 8.32 -4.29 -4.44
C THR A 217 7.88 -5.42 -3.52
N VAL A 218 8.28 -6.66 -3.83
CA VAL A 218 7.98 -7.82 -2.98
C VAL A 218 8.48 -7.63 -1.54
N ALA A 219 9.70 -7.07 -1.38
CA ALA A 219 10.30 -6.90 -0.06
C ALA A 219 9.72 -5.74 0.77
N ARG A 220 9.24 -4.66 0.13
CA ARG A 220 8.85 -3.41 0.82
C ARG A 220 7.37 -3.09 0.73
N ARG A 221 6.73 -3.48 -0.36
CA ARG A 221 5.33 -3.22 -0.67
C ARG A 221 4.70 -4.46 -1.31
N PRO A 222 4.60 -5.58 -0.55
CA PRO A 222 4.01 -6.82 -1.05
C PRO A 222 2.55 -6.63 -1.52
N ASP A 223 1.84 -5.66 -0.96
CA ASP A 223 0.51 -5.24 -1.37
C ASP A 223 0.44 -4.75 -2.84
N LEU A 224 1.50 -4.12 -3.35
CA LEU A 224 1.58 -3.69 -4.75
C LEU A 224 1.95 -4.86 -5.68
N ALA A 225 2.82 -5.76 -5.23
CA ALA A 225 3.19 -6.94 -6.01
C ALA A 225 2.00 -7.91 -6.19
N HIS A 226 1.12 -7.94 -5.20
CA HIS A 226 -0.03 -8.84 -5.15
C HIS A 226 -1.27 -8.08 -4.67
N PRO A 227 -1.88 -7.24 -5.53
CA PRO A 227 -3.08 -6.49 -5.15
C PRO A 227 -4.21 -7.43 -4.77
N ALA A 228 -5.12 -6.95 -3.91
CA ALA A 228 -6.32 -7.68 -3.55
C ALA A 228 -7.11 -8.05 -4.82
N ALA A 229 -7.53 -9.31 -4.91
CA ALA A 229 -8.29 -9.80 -6.04
C ALA A 229 -9.58 -10.48 -5.56
N SER A 230 -10.70 -10.24 -6.25
CA SER A 230 -11.93 -10.99 -6.05
C SER A 230 -11.90 -12.28 -6.89
N VAL A 231 -12.10 -13.42 -6.24
CA VAL A 231 -12.06 -14.73 -6.88
C VAL A 231 -13.30 -15.53 -6.53
N GLY A 232 -14.10 -15.87 -7.53
CA GLY A 232 -15.17 -16.82 -7.39
C GLY A 232 -14.65 -18.27 -7.36
N LEU A 233 -14.86 -19.01 -6.30
CA LEU A 233 -14.51 -20.42 -6.19
C LEU A 233 -15.75 -21.27 -5.85
N GLY A 234 -16.43 -21.75 -6.87
CA GLY A 234 -17.75 -22.37 -6.74
C GLY A 234 -18.77 -21.33 -6.25
N GLU A 235 -19.40 -21.60 -5.09
CA GLU A 235 -20.36 -20.70 -4.44
C GLU A 235 -19.69 -19.65 -3.52
N LEU A 236 -18.35 -19.68 -3.39
CA LEU A 236 -17.60 -18.78 -2.54
C LEU A 236 -17.13 -17.58 -3.36
N ASP A 237 -17.50 -16.40 -2.92
CA ASP A 237 -16.91 -15.14 -3.35
C ASP A 237 -15.81 -14.78 -2.34
N LEU A 238 -14.57 -14.75 -2.82
CA LEU A 238 -13.37 -14.62 -2.00
C LEU A 238 -12.63 -13.35 -2.35
N GLU A 239 -12.30 -12.56 -1.35
CA GLU A 239 -11.27 -11.56 -1.43
C GLU A 239 -9.92 -12.21 -1.10
N ILE A 240 -8.97 -12.15 -2.03
CA ILE A 240 -7.60 -12.65 -1.85
C ILE A 240 -6.68 -11.44 -1.75
N ARG A 241 -5.94 -11.34 -0.65
CA ARG A 241 -5.03 -10.22 -0.41
C ARG A 241 -3.84 -10.62 0.46
N PRO A 242 -2.75 -9.84 0.46
CA PRO A 242 -1.71 -9.97 1.47
C PRO A 242 -2.28 -9.84 2.89
N ALA A 243 -1.72 -10.62 3.80
CA ALA A 243 -2.04 -10.51 5.21
C ALA A 243 -1.41 -9.25 5.82
N THR A 244 -2.12 -8.65 6.74
CA THR A 244 -1.67 -7.50 7.53
C THR A 244 -1.52 -7.89 9.00
N ARG A 245 -0.90 -7.03 9.80
CA ARG A 245 -0.80 -7.23 11.26
C ARG A 245 -2.18 -7.34 11.94
N ALA A 246 -3.21 -6.69 11.40
CA ALA A 246 -4.57 -6.77 11.91
C ALA A 246 -5.17 -8.18 11.78
N ASP A 247 -4.72 -8.97 10.81
CA ASP A 247 -5.19 -10.33 10.56
C ASP A 247 -4.61 -11.36 11.54
N ALA A 248 -3.60 -11.00 12.34
CA ALA A 248 -2.85 -11.94 13.18
C ALA A 248 -3.74 -12.76 14.12
N GLY A 249 -4.75 -12.14 14.74
CA GLY A 249 -5.66 -12.82 15.67
C GLY A 249 -6.49 -13.90 15.00
N GLU A 250 -7.04 -13.59 13.84
CA GLU A 250 -7.88 -14.53 13.10
C GLU A 250 -7.05 -15.63 12.43
N LEU A 251 -5.86 -15.28 11.89
CA LEU A 251 -4.89 -16.25 11.37
C LEU A 251 -4.40 -17.22 12.44
N PHE A 252 -4.13 -16.73 13.65
CA PHE A 252 -3.75 -17.57 14.77
C PHE A 252 -4.85 -18.57 15.13
N THR A 253 -6.11 -18.13 15.12
CA THR A 253 -7.28 -18.99 15.35
C THR A 253 -7.45 -20.03 14.23
N LEU A 254 -7.36 -19.60 12.97
CA LEU A 254 -7.43 -20.48 11.81
C LEU A 254 -6.31 -21.53 11.82
N THR A 255 -5.09 -21.13 12.19
CA THR A 255 -3.96 -22.05 12.34
C THR A 255 -4.32 -23.17 13.31
N ARG A 256 -4.81 -22.83 14.50
CA ARG A 256 -5.17 -23.83 15.49
C ARG A 256 -6.27 -24.77 15.00
N ALA A 257 -7.30 -24.24 14.36
CA ALA A 257 -8.39 -25.06 13.81
C ALA A 257 -7.90 -26.06 12.75
N CYS A 258 -7.00 -25.64 11.85
CA CYS A 258 -6.47 -26.50 10.79
C CYS A 258 -5.48 -27.53 11.34
N TRP A 259 -4.56 -27.14 12.25
CA TRP A 259 -3.54 -28.06 12.75
C TRP A 259 -4.02 -29.06 13.79
N LEU A 260 -5.14 -28.81 14.48
CA LEU A 260 -5.81 -29.83 15.29
C LEU A 260 -6.27 -31.01 14.45
N GLN A 261 -6.73 -30.80 13.20
CA GLN A 261 -7.06 -31.89 12.29
C GLN A 261 -5.80 -32.69 11.87
N GLU A 262 -4.69 -32.00 11.61
CA GLU A 262 -3.41 -32.65 11.30
C GLU A 262 -2.87 -33.45 12.49
N LEU A 263 -3.06 -33.00 13.71
CA LEU A 263 -2.69 -33.76 14.91
C LEU A 263 -3.44 -35.07 15.01
N TRP A 264 -4.72 -35.08 14.68
CA TRP A 264 -5.53 -36.31 14.66
C TRP A 264 -5.10 -37.26 13.55
N ALA A 265 -4.71 -36.73 12.39
CA ALA A 265 -4.22 -37.54 11.28
C ALA A 265 -2.82 -38.12 11.52
N ASN A 266 -2.02 -37.49 12.37
CA ASN A 266 -0.62 -37.84 12.67
C ASN A 266 -0.39 -38.01 14.18
N PRO A 267 -0.95 -39.05 14.83
CA PRO A 267 -0.81 -39.26 16.27
C PRO A 267 0.66 -39.33 16.70
N GLY A 268 1.05 -38.55 17.71
CA GLY A 268 2.41 -38.48 18.23
C GLY A 268 3.37 -37.60 17.43
N ALA A 269 2.93 -36.93 16.37
CA ALA A 269 3.74 -35.93 15.67
C ALA A 269 3.81 -34.63 16.49
N LEU A 270 4.99 -34.04 16.55
CA LEU A 270 5.15 -32.66 17.03
C LEU A 270 4.70 -31.71 15.91
N ILE A 271 3.76 -30.84 16.23
CA ILE A 271 3.22 -29.85 15.28
C ILE A 271 3.62 -28.45 15.74
N PRO A 272 4.70 -27.84 15.21
CA PRO A 272 5.20 -26.55 15.66
C PRO A 272 4.16 -25.43 15.59
N ALA A 273 3.24 -25.50 14.62
CA ALA A 273 2.17 -24.52 14.47
C ALA A 273 1.17 -24.48 15.65
N LEU A 274 1.06 -25.54 16.44
CA LEU A 274 0.22 -25.57 17.64
C LEU A 274 0.96 -25.06 18.89
N GLU A 275 2.29 -25.06 18.88
CA GLU A 275 3.14 -24.56 19.98
C GLU A 275 3.50 -23.07 19.81
N GLU A 276 3.30 -22.52 18.64
CA GLU A 276 3.58 -21.11 18.33
C GLU A 276 2.74 -20.17 19.24
N SER A 277 3.41 -19.17 19.82
CA SER A 277 2.74 -18.11 20.56
C SER A 277 2.07 -17.10 19.63
N PHE A 278 1.19 -16.26 20.16
CA PHE A 278 0.61 -15.16 19.38
C PHE A 278 1.68 -14.18 18.87
N GLU A 279 2.69 -13.92 19.67
CA GLU A 279 3.82 -13.04 19.31
C GLU A 279 4.62 -13.62 18.14
N ASP A 280 4.82 -14.96 18.11
CA ASP A 280 5.49 -15.63 16.98
C ASP A 280 4.64 -15.57 15.72
N ALA A 281 3.31 -15.67 15.83
CA ALA A 281 2.40 -15.52 14.69
C ALA A 281 2.46 -14.10 14.11
N VAL A 282 2.51 -13.07 14.96
CA VAL A 282 2.69 -11.67 14.52
C VAL A 282 4.03 -11.48 13.83
N ARG A 283 5.13 -11.98 14.42
CA ARG A 283 6.47 -11.92 13.82
C ARG A 283 6.51 -12.65 12.48
N GLY A 284 5.85 -13.79 12.38
CA GLY A 284 5.74 -14.55 11.14
C GLY A 284 5.12 -13.78 9.98
N LEU A 285 4.26 -12.80 10.22
CA LEU A 285 3.74 -11.92 9.17
C LEU A 285 4.80 -10.96 8.60
N GLU A 286 5.82 -10.64 9.36
CA GLU A 286 6.93 -9.79 8.93
C GLU A 286 8.01 -10.60 8.17
N GLU A 287 8.17 -11.89 8.52
CA GLU A 287 9.21 -12.76 7.97
C GLU A 287 8.77 -13.52 6.70
N TRP A 288 7.48 -13.71 6.51
CA TRP A 288 6.91 -14.49 5.42
C TRP A 288 6.00 -13.64 4.54
N THR A 289 6.08 -13.85 3.24
CA THR A 289 5.03 -13.40 2.32
C THR A 289 3.79 -14.23 2.60
N THR A 290 2.76 -13.62 3.20
CA THR A 290 1.54 -14.33 3.62
C THR A 290 0.32 -13.75 2.90
N PHE A 291 -0.54 -14.65 2.38
CA PHE A 291 -1.83 -14.28 1.80
C PHE A 291 -2.97 -14.84 2.62
N VAL A 292 -4.08 -14.11 2.61
CA VAL A 292 -5.36 -14.53 3.19
C VAL A 292 -6.45 -14.59 2.12
N ALA A 293 -7.36 -15.54 2.29
CA ALA A 293 -8.63 -15.61 1.58
C ALA A 293 -9.75 -15.26 2.55
N VAL A 294 -10.51 -14.22 2.23
CA VAL A 294 -11.60 -13.70 3.06
C VAL A 294 -12.93 -13.95 2.39
N ALA A 295 -13.89 -14.49 3.11
CA ALA A 295 -15.27 -14.68 2.69
C ALA A 295 -16.22 -14.09 3.73
N GLY A 296 -17.08 -13.15 3.34
CA GLY A 296 -18.03 -12.51 4.25
C GLY A 296 -17.39 -11.87 5.48
N GLY A 297 -16.17 -11.28 5.32
CA GLY A 297 -15.43 -10.64 6.40
C GLY A 297 -14.66 -11.60 7.33
N ARG A 298 -14.67 -12.92 7.04
CA ARG A 298 -13.95 -13.96 7.81
C ARG A 298 -12.77 -14.49 7.00
N ILE A 299 -11.60 -14.67 7.61
CA ILE A 299 -10.47 -15.37 7.00
C ILE A 299 -10.77 -16.86 6.93
N VAL A 300 -10.90 -17.38 5.71
CA VAL A 300 -11.27 -18.78 5.44
C VAL A 300 -10.13 -19.60 4.86
N GLY A 301 -9.02 -18.97 4.54
CA GLY A 301 -7.82 -19.64 4.07
C GLY A 301 -6.59 -18.76 4.17
N SER A 302 -5.42 -19.39 4.17
CA SER A 302 -4.15 -18.68 4.15
C SER A 302 -3.06 -19.56 3.56
N THR A 303 -2.02 -18.92 3.05
CA THR A 303 -0.78 -19.55 2.61
C THR A 303 0.37 -18.59 2.81
N ARG A 304 1.59 -19.11 3.01
CA ARG A 304 2.78 -18.27 3.15
C ARG A 304 3.99 -18.88 2.46
N GLY A 305 4.94 -18.03 2.06
CA GLY A 305 6.19 -18.46 1.46
C GLY A 305 7.33 -17.52 1.81
N ARG A 306 8.57 -18.04 1.80
CA ARG A 306 9.79 -17.26 1.96
C ARG A 306 10.96 -17.90 1.23
N LEU A 307 11.98 -17.11 0.90
CA LEU A 307 13.26 -17.66 0.44
C LEU A 307 14.01 -18.31 1.60
N ALA A 308 14.46 -19.55 1.38
CA ALA A 308 15.21 -20.34 2.32
C ALA A 308 16.57 -20.77 1.74
N GLY A 309 17.47 -21.27 2.59
CA GLY A 309 18.77 -21.76 2.20
C GLY A 309 19.68 -20.66 1.61
N ASP A 310 20.15 -20.89 0.40
CA ASP A 310 20.99 -19.96 -0.36
C ASP A 310 20.20 -18.88 -1.13
N GLY A 311 18.89 -18.78 -0.88
CA GLY A 311 18.00 -17.85 -1.57
C GLY A 311 17.42 -18.38 -2.88
N THR A 312 17.62 -19.65 -3.21
CA THR A 312 17.10 -20.27 -4.44
C THR A 312 15.92 -21.20 -4.22
N VAL A 313 15.60 -21.53 -2.97
CA VAL A 313 14.45 -22.36 -2.59
C VAL A 313 13.33 -21.48 -2.03
N TRP A 314 12.13 -21.63 -2.56
CA TRP A 314 10.92 -21.05 -2.00
C TRP A 314 10.26 -22.03 -1.04
N ASP A 315 10.39 -21.73 0.26
CA ASP A 315 9.78 -22.52 1.35
C ASP A 315 8.29 -22.16 1.43
N VAL A 316 7.41 -23.10 1.10
CA VAL A 316 5.96 -22.95 1.13
C VAL A 316 5.41 -23.51 2.44
N GLY A 317 4.79 -22.65 3.22
CA GLY A 317 4.23 -23.04 4.51
C GLY A 317 2.76 -22.68 4.67
N ARG A 318 2.10 -23.39 5.59
CA ARG A 318 0.76 -23.06 6.08
C ARG A 318 -0.30 -22.85 4.98
N VAL A 319 -0.37 -23.77 4.03
CA VAL A 319 -1.52 -23.83 3.11
C VAL A 319 -2.73 -24.31 3.90
N MET A 320 -3.58 -23.38 4.32
CA MET A 320 -4.70 -23.59 5.22
C MET A 320 -6.03 -23.31 4.53
N THR A 321 -7.02 -24.14 4.83
CA THR A 321 -8.42 -23.91 4.47
C THR A 321 -9.27 -24.21 5.68
N ALA A 322 -10.19 -23.28 6.03
CA ALA A 322 -11.10 -23.45 7.15
C ALA A 322 -11.81 -24.81 7.06
N PRO A 323 -11.90 -25.57 8.18
CA PRO A 323 -12.43 -26.94 8.18
C PRO A 323 -13.80 -27.09 7.52
N ASP A 324 -14.67 -26.10 7.69
CA ASP A 324 -16.03 -26.05 7.14
C ASP A 324 -16.08 -25.76 5.62
N LEU A 325 -14.94 -25.34 5.02
CA LEU A 325 -14.85 -24.98 3.60
C LEU A 325 -13.87 -25.84 2.79
N GLN A 326 -13.39 -26.94 3.39
CA GLN A 326 -12.52 -27.90 2.72
C GLN A 326 -13.23 -28.62 1.56
N GLY A 327 -12.45 -29.20 0.64
CA GLY A 327 -13.00 -29.92 -0.52
C GLY A 327 -13.47 -29.04 -1.69
N ARG A 328 -13.56 -27.73 -1.52
CA ARG A 328 -14.02 -26.75 -2.54
C ARG A 328 -12.94 -26.21 -3.46
N GLY A 329 -11.70 -26.69 -3.35
CA GLY A 329 -10.58 -26.29 -4.22
C GLY A 329 -9.71 -25.14 -3.71
N LEU A 330 -10.07 -24.48 -2.60
CA LEU A 330 -9.35 -23.34 -2.05
C LEU A 330 -7.87 -23.65 -1.75
N GLY A 331 -7.56 -24.80 -1.15
CA GLY A 331 -6.18 -25.18 -0.86
C GLY A 331 -5.31 -25.30 -2.12
N ARG A 332 -5.85 -25.77 -3.25
CA ARG A 332 -5.13 -25.81 -4.53
C ARG A 332 -4.93 -24.42 -5.11
N TYR A 333 -5.91 -23.54 -4.94
CA TYR A 333 -5.80 -22.15 -5.36
C TYR A 333 -4.70 -21.43 -4.56
N LEU A 334 -4.71 -21.53 -3.24
CA LEU A 334 -3.72 -20.92 -2.35
C LEU A 334 -2.30 -21.45 -2.60
N LEU A 335 -2.15 -22.74 -2.93
CA LEU A 335 -0.86 -23.31 -3.29
C LEU A 335 -0.32 -22.68 -4.57
N ARG A 336 -1.14 -22.51 -5.61
CA ARG A 336 -0.72 -21.84 -6.85
C ARG A 336 -0.37 -20.38 -6.59
N LEU A 337 -1.21 -19.67 -5.85
CA LEU A 337 -0.98 -18.27 -5.49
C LEU A 337 0.39 -18.06 -4.86
N ILE A 338 0.78 -18.90 -3.89
CA ILE A 338 2.07 -18.75 -3.23
C ILE A 338 3.25 -19.22 -4.09
N GLU A 339 3.04 -20.15 -5.02
CA GLU A 339 4.04 -20.50 -6.04
C GLU A 339 4.26 -19.36 -7.02
N ASP A 340 3.18 -18.71 -7.49
CA ASP A 340 3.24 -17.57 -8.41
C ASP A 340 3.88 -16.34 -7.73
N ALA A 341 3.73 -16.20 -6.42
CA ALA A 341 4.35 -15.16 -5.62
C ALA A 341 5.86 -15.37 -5.35
N ALA A 342 6.41 -16.51 -5.74
CA ALA A 342 7.83 -16.78 -5.55
C ALA A 342 8.70 -15.83 -6.39
N PRO A 343 9.72 -15.18 -5.78
CA PRO A 343 10.60 -14.26 -6.50
C PRO A 343 11.38 -14.99 -7.62
N PRO A 344 11.84 -14.25 -8.65
CA PRO A 344 12.56 -14.84 -9.80
C PRO A 344 13.80 -15.65 -9.44
N LEU A 345 14.42 -15.37 -8.30
CA LEU A 345 15.58 -16.12 -7.78
C LEU A 345 15.24 -17.54 -7.32
N ALA A 346 13.98 -17.81 -6.98
CA ALA A 346 13.55 -19.13 -6.59
C ALA A 346 13.55 -20.06 -7.80
N THR A 347 14.34 -21.12 -7.75
CA THR A 347 14.44 -22.16 -8.79
C THR A 347 13.66 -23.42 -8.44
N SER A 348 13.27 -23.56 -7.17
CA SER A 348 12.51 -24.69 -6.67
C SER A 348 11.60 -24.30 -5.51
N TYR A 349 10.60 -25.13 -5.29
CA TYR A 349 9.67 -25.05 -4.16
C TYR A 349 9.91 -26.21 -3.21
N GLU A 350 9.84 -25.95 -1.91
CA GLU A 350 9.87 -26.96 -0.86
C GLU A 350 8.70 -26.75 0.10
N LEU A 351 8.12 -27.82 0.59
CA LEU A 351 7.13 -27.81 1.65
C LEU A 351 7.24 -29.05 2.53
N TRP A 352 6.72 -28.94 3.75
CA TRP A 352 6.63 -30.05 4.69
C TRP A 352 5.16 -30.34 5.02
N THR A 353 4.85 -31.64 5.17
CA THR A 353 3.51 -32.09 5.54
C THR A 353 3.60 -33.33 6.42
N GLY A 354 2.53 -33.68 7.14
CA GLY A 354 2.49 -34.89 7.94
C GLY A 354 2.61 -36.16 7.08
N ALA A 355 3.39 -37.12 7.54
CA ALA A 355 3.63 -38.38 6.81
C ALA A 355 2.33 -39.17 6.57
N HIS A 356 1.34 -39.00 7.42
CA HIS A 356 0.03 -39.66 7.33
C HIS A 356 -1.08 -38.74 6.79
N SER A 357 -0.76 -37.51 6.38
CA SER A 357 -1.71 -36.57 5.76
C SER A 357 -1.93 -36.92 4.28
N VAL A 358 -2.61 -38.04 4.04
CA VAL A 358 -2.77 -38.67 2.71
C VAL A 358 -3.36 -37.72 1.68
N ASP A 359 -4.36 -36.94 2.06
CA ASP A 359 -5.05 -36.01 1.14
C ASP A 359 -4.16 -34.82 0.78
N ASN A 360 -3.40 -34.29 1.73
CA ASN A 360 -2.42 -33.24 1.48
C ASN A 360 -1.31 -33.75 0.55
N ILE A 361 -0.72 -34.89 0.83
CA ILE A 361 0.30 -35.54 -0.03
C ILE A 361 -0.24 -35.76 -1.45
N ARG A 362 -1.51 -36.22 -1.58
CA ARG A 362 -2.15 -36.39 -2.88
C ARG A 362 -2.33 -35.06 -3.63
N MET A 363 -2.75 -34.02 -2.91
CA MET A 363 -2.91 -32.66 -3.46
C MET A 363 -1.56 -32.13 -3.99
N TYR A 364 -0.50 -32.20 -3.19
CA TYR A 364 0.84 -31.76 -3.57
C TYR A 364 1.43 -32.56 -4.74
N LYS A 365 1.25 -33.89 -4.75
CA LYS A 365 1.66 -34.73 -5.90
C LYS A 365 0.96 -34.31 -7.20
N LYS A 366 -0.36 -34.01 -7.13
CA LYS A 366 -1.11 -33.50 -8.30
C LYS A 366 -0.63 -32.11 -8.74
N ALA A 367 -0.04 -31.31 -7.85
CA ALA A 367 0.56 -30.01 -8.15
C ALA A 367 2.02 -30.12 -8.66
N GLY A 368 2.55 -31.35 -8.80
CA GLY A 368 3.90 -31.59 -9.34
C GLY A 368 4.99 -31.79 -8.30
N TYR A 369 4.65 -31.80 -7.02
CA TYR A 369 5.64 -32.07 -5.96
C TYR A 369 6.00 -33.56 -5.89
N ARG A 370 7.26 -33.81 -5.56
CA ARG A 370 7.81 -35.17 -5.34
C ARG A 370 8.22 -35.34 -3.89
N LEU A 371 7.79 -36.44 -3.28
CA LEU A 371 8.21 -36.83 -1.94
C LEU A 371 9.71 -37.12 -1.91
N ARG A 372 10.44 -36.56 -0.94
CA ARG A 372 11.90 -36.75 -0.78
C ARG A 372 12.29 -37.57 0.41
N GLY A 373 11.45 -37.69 1.41
CA GLY A 373 11.73 -38.47 2.63
C GLY A 373 11.32 -37.73 3.89
N PRO A 374 11.78 -38.18 5.06
CA PRO A 374 11.53 -37.50 6.33
C PRO A 374 12.05 -36.05 6.31
N ALA A 375 11.30 -35.15 6.92
CA ALA A 375 11.74 -33.76 7.09
C ALA A 375 12.90 -33.70 8.10
N PRO A 376 13.87 -32.78 7.93
CA PRO A 376 14.94 -32.55 8.91
C PRO A 376 14.43 -31.89 10.22
N GLY A 377 13.18 -31.55 10.29
CA GLY A 377 12.49 -30.90 11.41
C GLY A 377 11.73 -31.89 12.31
N PRO A 378 10.47 -31.56 12.68
CA PRO A 378 9.75 -32.32 13.68
C PRO A 378 9.49 -33.78 13.23
N PRO A 379 9.54 -34.74 14.17
CA PRO A 379 9.22 -36.14 13.88
C PRO A 379 7.83 -36.31 13.27
N GLY A 380 7.71 -37.19 12.27
CA GLY A 380 6.44 -37.45 11.61
C GLY A 380 6.09 -36.51 10.42
N ALA A 381 6.97 -35.61 10.06
CA ALA A 381 6.85 -34.80 8.85
C ALA A 381 7.68 -35.34 7.68
N VAL A 382 7.23 -35.09 6.46
CA VAL A 382 7.92 -35.42 5.21
C VAL A 382 8.13 -34.19 4.35
N VAL A 383 9.24 -34.15 3.62
CA VAL A 383 9.60 -33.07 2.67
C VAL A 383 9.07 -33.43 1.29
N MET A 384 8.51 -32.43 0.63
CA MET A 384 8.13 -32.51 -0.77
C MET A 384 8.73 -31.33 -1.55
N THR A 385 9.26 -31.59 -2.74
CA THR A 385 9.89 -30.56 -3.58
C THR A 385 9.35 -30.56 -5.01
N LYS A 386 9.40 -29.40 -5.65
CA LYS A 386 9.00 -29.17 -7.05
C LYS A 386 10.02 -28.22 -7.69
N GLN A 387 10.45 -28.49 -8.90
CA GLN A 387 11.23 -27.52 -9.70
C GLN A 387 10.28 -26.47 -10.30
N ARG A 388 10.76 -25.26 -10.41
CA ARG A 388 9.99 -24.14 -10.98
C ARG A 388 9.86 -24.30 -12.48
#